data_c6508b95756812225af3eabc6b152619
#
_entry.id   c6508b95756812225af3eabc6b152619
#
_cell.length_a   1.000
_cell.length_b   1.000
_cell.length_c   1.000
_cell.angle_alpha   90.00
_cell.angle_beta   90.00
_cell.angle_gamma   90.00
#
_symmetry.space_group_name_H-M   'P 1'
#
loop_
_entity.id
_entity.type
_entity.pdbx_description
1 polymer ?
#
loop_
_entity_poly.entity_id
_entity_poly.type
_entity_poly.pdbx_seq_one_letter_code
_entity_poly.pdbx_strand_id
1 'polypeptide(L)'
;MGYLGEFEQLILLALARLGDEAYGVTIRDTLEERAGRRPSFGAVYSTLRRLEQKGLVRSFLGEPEAVRGGKAKKFVVLTPRGRSALRESHAAIVRMAEGVAGLRR
;
A
#
# COMPACT_ATOMS: atom_id res chain seq x y z
N MET A 1 18.86 -5.03 -4.18
CA MET A 1 17.46 -4.71 -3.94
C MET A 1 17.25 -4.34 -2.48
N GLY A 2 16.58 -3.24 -2.20
CA GLY A 2 16.35 -2.80 -0.85
C GLY A 2 15.23 -3.57 -0.17
N TYR A 3 15.28 -3.59 1.15
CA TYR A 3 14.21 -4.19 1.93
C TYR A 3 13.02 -3.24 1.99
N LEU A 4 11.83 -3.82 2.13
CA LEU A 4 10.62 -3.05 2.38
C LEU A 4 10.46 -2.88 3.89
N GLY A 5 10.25 -1.66 4.32
CA GLY A 5 9.89 -1.41 5.70
C GLY A 5 8.47 -1.89 5.98
N GLU A 6 8.12 -1.98 7.25
CA GLU A 6 6.81 -2.47 7.63
C GLU A 6 5.69 -1.62 7.03
N PHE A 7 5.82 -0.30 7.13
CA PHE A 7 4.78 0.58 6.61
C PHE A 7 4.66 0.48 5.10
N GLU A 8 5.80 0.33 4.41
CA GLU A 8 5.77 0.10 2.96
C GLU A 8 5.01 -1.17 2.62
N GLN A 9 5.26 -2.25 3.37
CA GLN A 9 4.55 -3.50 3.15
C GLN A 9 3.05 -3.34 3.38
N LEU A 10 2.66 -2.63 4.42
CA LEU A 10 1.24 -2.40 4.71
C LEU A 10 0.58 -1.60 3.59
N ILE A 11 1.27 -0.59 3.06
CA ILE A 11 0.76 0.19 1.94
C ILE A 11 0.57 -0.72 0.71
N LEU A 12 1.58 -1.52 0.38
CA LEU A 12 1.48 -2.41 -0.79
C LEU A 12 0.36 -3.44 -0.61
N LEU A 13 0.17 -3.93 0.61
CA LEU A 13 -0.94 -4.85 0.89
C LEU A 13 -2.29 -4.16 0.72
N ALA A 14 -2.40 -2.91 1.14
CA ALA A 14 -3.62 -2.14 0.95
C ALA A 14 -3.92 -1.99 -0.55
N LEU A 15 -2.90 -1.71 -1.36
CA LEU A 15 -3.07 -1.61 -2.80
C LEU A 15 -3.54 -2.93 -3.40
N ALA A 16 -2.96 -4.04 -2.92
CA ALA A 16 -3.36 -5.36 -3.42
C ALA A 16 -4.83 -5.66 -3.10
N ARG A 17 -5.29 -5.21 -1.93
CA ARG A 17 -6.70 -5.40 -1.56
C ARG A 17 -7.65 -4.53 -2.35
N LEU A 18 -7.25 -3.28 -2.58
CA LEU A 18 -8.15 -2.28 -3.18
C LEU A 18 -8.20 -2.37 -4.69
N GLY A 19 -7.18 -2.95 -5.32
CA GLY A 19 -7.16 -3.03 -6.78
C GLY A 19 -7.19 -1.64 -7.40
N ASP A 20 -8.15 -1.39 -8.26
CA ASP A 20 -8.26 -0.11 -8.95
C ASP A 20 -9.01 0.95 -8.15
N GLU A 21 -9.34 0.65 -6.89
CA GLU A 21 -10.01 1.59 -5.99
C GLU A 21 -9.04 2.27 -5.02
N ALA A 22 -7.74 2.14 -5.24
CA ALA A 22 -6.75 2.61 -4.28
C ALA A 22 -6.37 4.06 -4.52
N TYR A 23 -6.71 4.92 -3.59
CA TYR A 23 -6.24 6.29 -3.53
C TYR A 23 -6.09 6.66 -2.06
N GLY A 24 -5.63 7.87 -1.76
CA GLY A 24 -5.25 8.25 -0.40
C GLY A 24 -6.26 7.86 0.67
N VAL A 25 -7.53 8.18 0.45
CA VAL A 25 -8.57 7.94 1.45
C VAL A 25 -8.82 6.45 1.65
N THR A 26 -8.98 5.70 0.56
CA THR A 26 -9.27 4.26 0.68
C THR A 26 -8.09 3.50 1.24
N ILE A 27 -6.87 3.92 0.91
CA ILE A 27 -5.66 3.31 1.48
C ILE A 27 -5.65 3.52 2.98
N ARG A 28 -5.88 4.75 3.44
CA ARG A 28 -5.87 5.08 4.85
C ARG A 28 -6.95 4.33 5.61
N ASP A 29 -8.16 4.27 5.02
CA ASP A 29 -9.27 3.54 5.62
C ASP A 29 -8.93 2.05 5.79
N THR A 30 -8.31 1.46 4.78
CA THR A 30 -7.90 0.05 4.84
C THR A 30 -6.87 -0.18 5.95
N LEU A 31 -5.91 0.73 6.08
CA LEU A 31 -4.92 0.63 7.14
C LEU A 31 -5.56 0.72 8.52
N GLU A 32 -6.55 1.59 8.67
CA GLU A 32 -7.24 1.72 9.94
C GLU A 32 -8.05 0.47 10.27
N GLU A 33 -8.82 -0.01 9.32
CA GLU A 33 -9.70 -1.16 9.52
C GLU A 33 -8.93 -2.46 9.75
N ARG A 34 -7.85 -2.67 9.00
CA ARG A 34 -7.17 -3.97 8.99
C ARG A 34 -5.91 -3.99 9.83
N ALA A 35 -5.21 -2.88 9.94
CA ALA A 35 -3.95 -2.85 10.68
C ALA A 35 -4.04 -2.03 11.98
N GLY A 36 -5.17 -1.39 12.21
CA GLY A 36 -5.34 -0.60 13.42
C GLY A 36 -4.48 0.65 13.43
N ARG A 37 -4.08 1.15 12.26
CA ARG A 37 -3.22 2.32 12.15
C ARG A 37 -3.89 3.40 11.32
N ARG A 38 -3.81 4.62 11.83
CA ARG A 38 -4.39 5.77 11.15
C ARG A 38 -3.27 6.78 10.85
N PRO A 39 -2.47 6.54 9.83
CA PRO A 39 -1.39 7.47 9.49
C PRO A 39 -1.94 8.78 8.95
N SER A 40 -1.12 9.82 8.99
CA SER A 40 -1.47 11.06 8.32
C SER A 40 -1.46 10.85 6.82
N PHE A 41 -2.21 11.69 6.10
CA PHE A 41 -2.15 11.63 4.64
C PHE A 41 -0.75 11.94 4.13
N GLY A 42 -0.03 12.85 4.82
CA GLY A 42 1.35 13.13 4.46
C GLY A 42 2.24 11.90 4.49
N ALA A 43 2.08 11.06 5.52
CA ALA A 43 2.84 9.82 5.63
C ALA A 43 2.48 8.86 4.51
N VAL A 44 1.19 8.74 4.19
CA VAL A 44 0.74 7.89 3.10
C VAL A 44 1.35 8.36 1.78
N TYR A 45 1.23 9.65 1.47
CA TYR A 45 1.70 10.17 0.19
C TYR A 45 3.21 10.13 0.06
N SER A 46 3.96 10.41 1.13
CA SER A 46 5.42 10.35 1.05
C SER A 46 5.89 8.91 0.83
N THR A 47 5.21 7.94 1.45
CA THR A 47 5.54 6.54 1.23
C THR A 47 5.21 6.10 -0.19
N LEU A 48 4.04 6.51 -0.70
CA LEU A 48 3.68 6.21 -2.08
C LEU A 48 4.69 6.79 -3.07
N ARG A 49 5.18 8.00 -2.79
CA ARG A 49 6.18 8.62 -3.66
C ARG A 49 7.46 7.80 -3.67
N ARG A 50 7.92 7.35 -2.51
CA ARG A 50 9.11 6.51 -2.43
C ARG A 50 8.92 5.21 -3.19
N LEU A 51 7.76 4.59 -3.03
CA LEU A 51 7.47 3.34 -3.72
C LEU A 51 7.42 3.53 -5.23
N GLU A 52 6.90 4.67 -5.67
CA GLU A 52 6.87 4.97 -7.09
C GLU A 52 8.29 5.16 -7.64
N GLN A 53 9.15 5.83 -6.89
CA GLN A 53 10.55 6.00 -7.27
C GLN A 53 11.27 4.68 -7.39
N LYS A 54 10.88 3.69 -6.58
CA LYS A 54 11.45 2.35 -6.65
C LYS A 54 10.83 1.51 -7.78
N GLY A 55 9.81 2.02 -8.44
CA GLY A 55 9.14 1.29 -9.51
C GLY A 55 8.17 0.23 -9.03
N LEU A 56 7.75 0.31 -7.76
CA LEU A 56 6.87 -0.70 -7.16
C LEU A 56 5.41 -0.35 -7.30
N VAL A 57 5.10 0.92 -7.50
CA VAL A 57 3.73 1.37 -7.74
C VAL A 57 3.75 2.39 -8.86
N ARG A 58 2.58 2.62 -9.45
CA ARG A 58 2.39 3.62 -10.48
C ARG A 58 1.12 4.39 -10.15
N SER A 59 1.17 5.69 -10.31
CA SER A 59 0.00 6.52 -10.02
C SER A 59 -0.56 7.10 -11.31
N PHE A 60 -1.84 7.42 -11.29
CA PHE A 60 -2.52 8.05 -12.42
C PHE A 60 -3.72 8.82 -11.88
N LEU A 61 -4.14 9.83 -12.63
CA LEU A 61 -5.31 10.61 -12.28
C LEU A 61 -6.55 9.93 -12.84
N GLY A 62 -7.57 9.80 -11.99
CA GLY A 62 -8.87 9.34 -12.45
C GLY A 62 -9.66 10.48 -13.06
N GLU A 63 -10.89 10.18 -13.46
CA GLU A 63 -11.79 11.20 -14.00
C GLU A 63 -12.17 12.18 -12.89
N PRO A 64 -12.26 13.49 -13.22
CA PRO A 64 -12.80 14.46 -12.26
C PRO A 64 -14.22 14.08 -11.90
N GLU A 65 -14.57 14.26 -10.63
CA GLU A 65 -15.93 13.97 -10.20
C GLU A 65 -16.87 15.05 -10.70
N ALA A 66 -18.09 14.64 -11.00
CA ALA A 66 -19.10 15.53 -11.56
C ALA A 66 -19.80 16.37 -10.49
N VAL A 67 -19.20 16.51 -9.32
CA VAL A 67 -19.77 17.29 -8.23
C VAL A 67 -19.01 18.59 -8.09
N ARG A 68 -19.66 19.59 -7.53
CA ARG A 68 -19.04 20.89 -7.36
C ARG A 68 -17.79 20.76 -6.50
N GLY A 69 -16.68 21.31 -7.00
CA GLY A 69 -15.40 21.24 -6.32
C GLY A 69 -14.73 19.90 -6.47
N GLY A 70 -15.29 18.98 -7.27
CA GLY A 70 -14.72 17.66 -7.45
C GLY A 70 -13.38 17.73 -8.18
N LYS A 71 -12.39 17.09 -7.64
CA LYS A 71 -11.07 17.01 -8.25
C LYS A 71 -10.79 15.57 -8.66
N ALA A 72 -9.95 15.41 -9.67
CA ALA A 72 -9.52 14.08 -10.06
C ALA A 72 -8.78 13.43 -8.89
N LYS A 73 -9.11 12.18 -8.60
CA LYS A 73 -8.42 11.42 -7.57
C LYS A 73 -7.16 10.82 -8.15
N LYS A 74 -6.12 10.80 -7.35
CA LYS A 74 -4.86 10.17 -7.77
C LYS A 74 -4.88 8.72 -7.31
N PHE A 75 -5.12 7.83 -8.24
CA PHE A 75 -5.13 6.40 -7.98
C PHE A 75 -3.73 5.82 -8.08
N VAL A 76 -3.53 4.74 -7.36
CA VAL A 76 -2.22 4.08 -7.32
C VAL A 76 -2.43 2.58 -7.49
N VAL A 77 -1.60 1.96 -8.32
CA VAL A 77 -1.68 0.51 -8.55
C VAL A 77 -0.30 -0.10 -8.36
N LEU A 78 -0.31 -1.37 -7.97
CA LEU A 78 0.92 -2.15 -7.92
C LEU A 78 1.43 -2.40 -9.34
N THR A 79 2.74 -2.28 -9.52
CA THR A 79 3.38 -2.77 -10.74
C THR A 79 3.68 -4.24 -10.55
N PRO A 80 4.00 -4.98 -11.64
CA PRO A 80 4.47 -6.36 -11.50
C PRO A 80 5.67 -6.47 -10.55
N ARG A 81 6.57 -5.49 -10.61
CA ARG A 81 7.73 -5.42 -9.73
C ARG A 81 7.32 -5.23 -8.28
N GLY A 82 6.30 -4.39 -8.04
CA GLY A 82 5.77 -4.18 -6.71
C GLY A 82 5.14 -5.43 -6.14
N ARG A 83 4.41 -6.16 -6.98
CA ARG A 83 3.79 -7.41 -6.58
C ARG A 83 4.84 -8.45 -6.19
N SER A 84 5.92 -8.56 -6.98
CA SER A 84 7.02 -9.47 -6.67
C SER A 84 7.71 -9.09 -5.37
N ALA A 85 8.00 -7.80 -5.19
CA ALA A 85 8.66 -7.34 -3.97
C ALA A 85 7.82 -7.63 -2.74
N LEU A 86 6.51 -7.41 -2.83
CA LEU A 86 5.60 -7.68 -1.73
C LEU A 86 5.57 -9.17 -1.41
N ARG A 87 5.50 -10.02 -2.45
CA ARG A 87 5.46 -11.47 -2.25
C ARG A 87 6.72 -11.95 -1.56
N GLU A 88 7.89 -11.49 -1.99
CA GLU A 88 9.15 -11.89 -1.39
C GLU A 88 9.27 -11.44 0.05
N SER A 89 8.89 -10.19 0.31
CA SER A 89 8.98 -9.61 1.63
C SER A 89 8.04 -10.33 2.61
N HIS A 90 6.83 -10.61 2.18
CA HIS A 90 5.85 -11.32 3.00
C HIS A 90 6.31 -12.74 3.28
N ALA A 91 6.83 -13.44 2.26
CA ALA A 91 7.31 -14.80 2.43
C ALA A 91 8.45 -14.89 3.44
N ALA A 92 9.34 -13.91 3.43
CA ALA A 92 10.44 -13.88 4.39
C ALA A 92 9.94 -13.74 5.83
N ILE A 93 8.94 -12.87 6.03
CA ILE A 93 8.35 -12.68 7.35
C ILE A 93 7.70 -13.98 7.82
N VAL A 94 6.93 -14.62 6.93
CA VAL A 94 6.24 -15.88 7.26
C VAL A 94 7.25 -16.97 7.64
N ARG A 95 8.34 -17.09 6.85
CA ARG A 95 9.36 -18.09 7.15
C ARG A 95 10.01 -17.85 8.52
N MET A 96 10.28 -16.59 8.85
CA MET A 96 10.87 -16.26 10.14
C MET A 96 9.92 -16.54 11.29
N ALA A 97 8.62 -16.36 11.07
CA ALA A 97 7.63 -16.54 12.13
C ALA A 97 7.25 -18.00 12.35
N GLU A 98 7.53 -18.89 11.39
CA GLU A 98 7.16 -20.29 11.49
C GLU A 98 7.80 -20.92 12.71
N GLY A 99 6.97 -21.65 13.48
CA GLY A 99 7.44 -22.37 14.66
C GLY A 99 7.68 -21.50 15.88
N VAL A 100 7.50 -20.18 15.77
CA VAL A 100 7.66 -19.32 16.94
C VAL A 100 6.40 -19.36 17.78
N ALA A 101 6.57 -19.75 19.04
CA ALA A 101 5.42 -19.87 19.96
C ALA A 101 4.75 -18.50 20.16
N GLY A 102 3.43 -18.51 20.17
CA GLY A 102 2.67 -17.30 20.46
C GLY A 102 2.34 -16.45 19.25
N LEU A 103 2.85 -16.78 18.06
CA LEU A 103 2.56 -16.00 16.86
C LEU A 103 1.46 -16.61 15.99
N ARG A 104 0.98 -17.79 16.34
CA ARG A 104 -0.10 -18.43 15.57
C ARG A 104 -1.43 -17.79 15.94
N ARG A 105 -2.30 -17.72 14.97
CA ARG A 105 -3.65 -17.22 15.19
C ARG A 105 -4.58 -18.34 15.63
#